data_84190e4fab0bee31983f32adc9d6b90b
#
_entry.id   84190e4fab0bee31983f32adc9d6b90b
#
_cell.length_a   1.000
_cell.length_b   1.000
_cell.length_c   1.000
_cell.angle_alpha   90.00
_cell.angle_beta   90.00
_cell.angle_gamma   90.00
#
_symmetry.space_group_name_H-M   'P 1'
#
loop_
_entity.id
_entity.type
_entity.pdbx_description
1 polymer ?
#
loop_
_entity_poly.entity_id
_entity_poly.type
_entity_poly.pdbx_seq_one_letter_code
_entity_poly.pdbx_strand_id
1 'polypeptide(L)'
;MSLEVAYSRISMTDKEISLLKKCIGNNKIIVEIGSYIGKTTCALAENNTVIAIDPFIDGYDPDDQVVMLGVEEIFKKRIKGKDIIWYKAKSEDVLKSWEIMIDGVFIDGNHMPEALNEDVKWIGFVKKGGIIAFHDYNYKPSVTNFVDEKIRPKYQEIGRERFLIVWRK
;
A
#
# COMPACT_ATOMS: atom_id res chain seq x y z
N MET A 1 -17.16 -5.13 -20.61
CA MET A 1 -16.49 -5.33 -19.31
C MET A 1 -16.40 -3.95 -18.66
N SER A 2 -16.89 -3.78 -17.43
CA SER A 2 -16.80 -2.47 -16.77
C SER A 2 -15.33 -2.13 -16.45
N LEU A 3 -14.96 -0.85 -16.43
CA LEU A 3 -13.63 -0.39 -16.05
C LEU A 3 -13.19 -0.96 -14.69
N GLU A 4 -14.12 -1.04 -13.73
CA GLU A 4 -13.90 -1.60 -12.41
C GLU A 4 -13.44 -3.07 -12.43
N VAL A 5 -13.96 -3.88 -13.35
CA VAL A 5 -13.54 -5.29 -13.53
C VAL A 5 -12.15 -5.38 -14.16
N ALA A 6 -11.81 -4.47 -15.08
CA ALA A 6 -10.50 -4.42 -15.69
C ALA A 6 -9.40 -4.07 -14.63
N TYR A 7 -9.66 -3.07 -13.81
CA TYR A 7 -8.74 -2.63 -12.77
C TYR A 7 -8.55 -3.65 -11.64
N SER A 8 -9.56 -4.45 -11.30
CA SER A 8 -9.43 -5.48 -10.27
C SER A 8 -8.41 -6.58 -10.60
N ARG A 9 -8.03 -6.73 -11.87
CA ARG A 9 -7.06 -7.75 -12.31
C ARG A 9 -5.61 -7.41 -11.97
N ILE A 10 -5.29 -6.13 -11.83
CA ILE A 10 -3.94 -5.64 -11.46
C ILE A 10 -3.81 -5.39 -9.95
N SER A 11 -4.88 -5.54 -9.20
CA SER A 11 -4.88 -5.40 -7.75
C SER A 11 -4.45 -6.69 -7.06
N MET A 12 -4.07 -6.58 -5.78
CA MET A 12 -3.80 -7.72 -4.91
C MET A 12 -4.86 -8.82 -4.99
N THR A 13 -4.44 -10.07 -4.92
CA THR A 13 -5.33 -11.22 -4.81
C THR A 13 -5.96 -11.31 -3.41
N ASP A 14 -7.07 -12.04 -3.30
CA ASP A 14 -7.73 -12.22 -2.01
C ASP A 14 -6.86 -13.01 -1.01
N LYS A 15 -5.95 -13.89 -1.49
CA LYS A 15 -4.97 -14.58 -0.64
C LYS A 15 -3.93 -13.63 -0.06
N GLU A 16 -3.40 -12.73 -0.87
CA GLU A 16 -2.47 -11.68 -0.43
C GLU A 16 -3.13 -10.77 0.60
N ILE A 17 -4.35 -10.30 0.33
CA ILE A 17 -5.13 -9.49 1.27
C ILE A 17 -5.38 -10.25 2.58
N SER A 18 -5.73 -11.52 2.52
CA SER A 18 -5.97 -12.35 3.70
C SER A 18 -4.71 -12.50 4.55
N LEU A 19 -3.54 -12.70 3.93
CA LEU A 19 -2.26 -12.75 4.63
C LEU A 19 -1.94 -11.40 5.27
N LEU A 20 -2.08 -10.30 4.54
CA LEU A 20 -1.81 -8.95 5.05
C LEU A 20 -2.69 -8.65 6.27
N LYS A 21 -4.00 -8.91 6.19
CA LYS A 21 -4.94 -8.76 7.31
C LYS A 21 -4.55 -9.61 8.53
N LYS A 22 -4.15 -10.87 8.30
CA LYS A 22 -3.68 -11.77 9.37
C LYS A 22 -2.43 -11.22 10.06
N CYS A 23 -1.47 -10.68 9.32
CA CYS A 23 -0.24 -10.12 9.88
C CYS A 23 -0.50 -8.82 10.66
N ILE A 24 -1.38 -7.95 10.17
CA ILE A 24 -1.75 -6.68 10.78
C ILE A 24 -2.57 -6.90 12.06
N GLY A 25 -3.57 -7.78 12.00
CA GLY A 25 -4.57 -7.96 13.07
C GLY A 25 -5.67 -6.89 13.02
N ASN A 26 -6.27 -6.59 14.19
CA ASN A 26 -7.41 -5.70 14.32
C ASN A 26 -7.09 -4.48 15.19
N ASN A 27 -7.90 -3.41 15.06
CA ASN A 27 -7.81 -2.18 15.85
C ASN A 27 -6.44 -1.49 15.73
N LYS A 28 -5.94 -1.42 14.50
CA LYS A 28 -4.65 -0.85 14.13
C LYS A 28 -4.82 0.43 13.32
N ILE A 29 -3.82 1.30 13.37
CA ILE A 29 -3.68 2.45 12.48
C ILE A 29 -2.70 2.06 11.37
N ILE A 30 -3.17 1.98 10.15
CA ILE A 30 -2.40 1.53 8.98
C ILE A 30 -2.32 2.66 7.95
N VAL A 31 -1.11 2.96 7.50
CA VAL A 31 -0.91 3.79 6.31
C VAL A 31 -0.77 2.88 5.10
N GLU A 32 -1.56 3.14 4.07
CA GLU A 32 -1.47 2.52 2.76
C GLU A 32 -0.99 3.54 1.74
N ILE A 33 0.10 3.25 1.05
CA ILE A 33 0.67 4.07 -0.02
C ILE A 33 0.42 3.37 -1.35
N GLY A 34 -0.30 4.03 -2.26
CA GLY A 34 -0.79 3.42 -3.48
C GLY A 34 -2.14 2.74 -3.27
N SER A 35 -3.16 3.54 -2.95
CA SER A 35 -4.51 3.01 -2.65
C SER A 35 -5.32 2.68 -3.90
N TYR A 36 -4.93 3.24 -5.05
CA TYR A 36 -5.52 2.98 -6.36
C TYR A 36 -7.05 3.08 -6.33
N ILE A 37 -7.76 2.03 -6.72
CA ILE A 37 -9.24 1.97 -6.68
C ILE A 37 -9.80 1.52 -5.31
N GLY A 38 -8.97 1.39 -4.27
CA GLY A 38 -9.40 1.15 -2.89
C GLY A 38 -9.81 -0.30 -2.55
N LYS A 39 -9.39 -1.32 -3.32
CA LYS A 39 -9.71 -2.73 -3.01
C LYS A 39 -9.08 -3.14 -1.68
N THR A 40 -7.77 -2.96 -1.55
CA THR A 40 -7.01 -3.30 -0.34
C THR A 40 -7.39 -2.38 0.81
N THR A 41 -7.50 -1.07 0.54
CA THR A 41 -7.96 -0.06 1.49
C THR A 41 -9.24 -0.50 2.23
N CYS A 42 -10.27 -0.89 1.46
CA CYS A 42 -11.54 -1.32 2.02
C CYS A 42 -11.44 -2.61 2.84
N ALA A 43 -10.62 -3.55 2.39
CA ALA A 43 -10.42 -4.81 3.09
C ALA A 43 -9.69 -4.61 4.43
N LEU A 44 -8.71 -3.71 4.48
CA LEU A 44 -8.00 -3.35 5.70
C LEU A 44 -8.91 -2.58 6.67
N ALA A 45 -9.76 -1.69 6.15
CA ALA A 45 -10.67 -0.85 6.94
C ALA A 45 -11.83 -1.62 7.59
N GLU A 46 -12.01 -2.91 7.31
CA GLU A 46 -13.04 -3.71 7.99
C GLU A 46 -12.83 -3.75 9.51
N ASN A 47 -11.58 -3.76 9.98
CA ASN A 47 -11.25 -3.86 11.39
C ASN A 47 -10.13 -2.91 11.84
N ASN A 48 -9.76 -1.92 11.02
CA ASN A 48 -8.66 -1.01 11.29
C ASN A 48 -9.01 0.40 10.84
N THR A 49 -8.32 1.40 11.38
CA THR A 49 -8.29 2.75 10.81
C THR A 49 -7.26 2.78 9.69
N VAL A 50 -7.68 3.09 8.47
CA VAL A 50 -6.79 3.16 7.31
C VAL A 50 -6.60 4.61 6.88
N ILE A 51 -5.35 4.98 6.70
CA ILE A 51 -4.94 6.25 6.10
C ILE A 51 -4.42 5.91 4.70
N ALA A 52 -5.23 6.19 3.69
CA ALA A 52 -4.97 5.89 2.30
C ALA A 52 -4.32 7.09 1.61
N ILE A 53 -3.18 6.87 0.94
CA ILE A 53 -2.44 7.94 0.27
C ILE A 53 -2.21 7.52 -1.19
N ASP A 54 -2.73 8.34 -2.12
CA ASP A 54 -2.58 8.12 -3.55
C ASP A 54 -2.73 9.46 -4.29
N PRO A 55 -1.89 9.78 -5.29
CA PRO A 55 -2.06 10.98 -6.09
C PRO A 55 -3.26 10.91 -7.05
N PHE A 56 -3.83 9.72 -7.28
CA PHE A 56 -4.97 9.48 -8.18
C PHE A 56 -4.79 10.13 -9.55
N ILE A 57 -3.67 9.83 -10.20
CA ILE A 57 -3.33 10.38 -11.51
C ILE A 57 -3.97 9.51 -12.59
N ASP A 58 -4.85 10.11 -13.40
CA ASP A 58 -5.36 9.49 -14.61
C ASP A 58 -4.31 9.58 -15.74
N GLY A 59 -4.31 8.58 -16.61
CA GLY A 59 -3.44 8.55 -17.77
C GLY A 59 -2.77 7.20 -18.01
N TYR A 60 -1.78 7.20 -18.89
CA TYR A 60 -0.96 6.01 -19.13
C TYR A 60 0.08 5.85 -18.03
N ASP A 61 0.06 4.69 -17.38
CA ASP A 61 1.09 4.27 -16.44
C ASP A 61 2.15 3.46 -17.20
N PRO A 62 3.37 4.00 -17.33
CA PRO A 62 4.43 3.31 -18.07
C PRO A 62 5.01 2.11 -17.31
N ASP A 63 4.86 2.07 -15.98
CA ASP A 63 5.37 0.99 -15.16
C ASP A 63 4.49 -0.27 -15.28
N ASP A 64 3.19 -0.09 -15.20
CA ASP A 64 2.22 -1.19 -15.36
C ASP A 64 1.68 -1.35 -16.79
N GLN A 65 2.05 -0.43 -17.69
CA GLN A 65 1.65 -0.42 -19.10
C GLN A 65 0.12 -0.42 -19.29
N VAL A 66 -0.58 0.28 -18.43
CA VAL A 66 -2.06 0.39 -18.45
C VAL A 66 -2.49 1.85 -18.55
N VAL A 67 -3.68 2.07 -19.09
CA VAL A 67 -4.35 3.37 -19.05
C VAL A 67 -5.32 3.38 -17.88
N MET A 68 -5.09 4.30 -16.95
CA MET A 68 -5.95 4.51 -15.79
C MET A 68 -6.85 5.72 -16.01
N LEU A 69 -8.16 5.56 -15.86
CA LEU A 69 -9.14 6.63 -16.02
C LEU A 69 -10.20 6.56 -14.91
N GLY A 70 -10.46 7.70 -14.28
CA GLY A 70 -11.48 7.80 -13.23
C GLY A 70 -11.14 7.03 -11.96
N VAL A 71 -9.86 6.82 -11.67
CA VAL A 71 -9.38 6.04 -10.51
C VAL A 71 -9.90 6.65 -9.20
N GLU A 72 -9.79 7.96 -9.05
CA GLU A 72 -10.28 8.70 -7.87
C GLU A 72 -11.78 8.51 -7.65
N GLU A 73 -12.58 8.59 -8.70
CA GLU A 73 -14.03 8.44 -8.61
C GLU A 73 -14.44 7.01 -8.21
N ILE A 74 -13.74 6.01 -8.75
CA ILE A 74 -13.95 4.60 -8.37
C ILE A 74 -13.57 4.41 -6.90
N PHE A 75 -12.42 4.95 -6.47
CA PHE A 75 -11.97 4.93 -5.09
C PHE A 75 -13.02 5.54 -4.15
N LYS A 76 -13.43 6.80 -4.39
CA LYS A 76 -14.44 7.51 -3.58
C LYS A 76 -15.75 6.75 -3.45
N LYS A 77 -16.22 6.16 -4.57
CA LYS A 77 -17.43 5.35 -4.57
C LYS A 77 -17.28 4.11 -3.68
N ARG A 78 -16.11 3.47 -3.73
CA ARG A 78 -15.84 2.22 -2.99
C ARG A 78 -15.70 2.45 -1.49
N ILE A 79 -15.05 3.54 -1.07
CA ILE A 79 -14.84 3.87 0.34
C ILE A 79 -16.06 4.51 1.02
N LYS A 80 -17.11 4.84 0.26
CA LYS A 80 -18.28 5.54 0.79
C LYS A 80 -18.88 4.80 2.01
N GLY A 81 -19.02 5.51 3.13
CA GLY A 81 -19.58 4.98 4.37
C GLY A 81 -18.62 4.11 5.18
N LYS A 82 -17.33 4.11 4.85
CA LYS A 82 -16.27 3.44 5.61
C LYS A 82 -15.44 4.46 6.39
N ASP A 83 -14.87 4.02 7.51
CA ASP A 83 -13.97 4.84 8.33
C ASP A 83 -12.55 4.85 7.74
N ILE A 84 -12.37 5.63 6.68
CA ILE A 84 -11.11 5.76 5.94
C ILE A 84 -10.76 7.23 5.83
N ILE A 85 -9.57 7.59 6.29
CA ILE A 85 -8.94 8.88 6.04
C ILE A 85 -8.15 8.75 4.74
N TRP A 86 -8.26 9.71 3.82
CA TRP A 86 -7.52 9.61 2.58
C TRP A 86 -6.96 10.95 2.11
N TYR A 87 -5.82 10.89 1.42
CA TYR A 87 -5.10 12.04 0.88
C TYR A 87 -4.88 11.85 -0.63
N LYS A 88 -5.34 12.84 -1.42
CA LYS A 88 -4.94 12.96 -2.83
C LYS A 88 -3.60 13.68 -2.89
N ALA A 89 -2.53 12.95 -2.67
CA ALA A 89 -1.17 13.49 -2.59
C ALA A 89 -0.13 12.39 -2.80
N LYS A 90 1.11 12.77 -3.03
CA LYS A 90 2.24 11.85 -2.90
C LYS A 90 2.51 11.57 -1.42
N SER A 91 3.02 10.38 -1.12
CA SER A 91 3.36 9.96 0.25
C SER A 91 4.34 10.90 0.94
N GLU A 92 5.34 11.38 0.19
CA GLU A 92 6.37 12.32 0.65
C GLU A 92 5.79 13.68 1.08
N ASP A 93 4.71 14.13 0.44
CA ASP A 93 4.08 15.42 0.80
C ASP A 93 3.26 15.30 2.09
N VAL A 94 2.55 14.19 2.28
CA VAL A 94 1.85 13.91 3.52
C VAL A 94 2.83 13.73 4.68
N LEU A 95 3.95 13.06 4.43
CA LEU A 95 4.98 12.78 5.43
C LEU A 95 5.60 14.05 6.04
N LYS A 96 5.69 15.16 5.30
CA LYS A 96 6.28 16.43 5.76
C LYS A 96 5.63 16.98 7.04
N SER A 97 4.35 16.71 7.24
CA SER A 97 3.57 17.17 8.41
C SER A 97 3.07 16.03 9.30
N TRP A 98 3.62 14.82 9.11
CA TRP A 98 3.15 13.65 9.84
C TRP A 98 3.83 13.52 11.21
N GLU A 99 3.04 13.34 12.28
CA GLU A 99 3.54 13.27 13.65
C GLU A 99 3.06 12.03 14.42
N ILE A 100 2.14 11.24 13.84
CA ILE A 100 1.45 10.16 14.54
C ILE A 100 2.18 8.85 14.35
N MET A 101 2.42 8.09 15.45
CA MET A 101 2.90 6.72 15.38
C MET A 101 1.81 5.78 14.88
N ILE A 102 2.15 4.93 13.91
CA ILE A 102 1.25 3.98 13.25
C ILE A 102 1.60 2.54 13.62
N ASP A 103 0.65 1.63 13.46
CA ASP A 103 0.85 0.20 13.73
C ASP A 103 1.40 -0.55 12.51
N GLY A 104 1.24 -0.01 11.31
CA GLY A 104 1.82 -0.58 10.12
C GLY A 104 1.78 0.35 8.92
N VAL A 105 2.66 0.05 7.95
CA VAL A 105 2.67 0.67 6.63
C VAL A 105 2.63 -0.41 5.56
N PHE A 106 1.77 -0.23 4.57
CA PHE A 106 1.69 -1.04 3.37
C PHE A 106 2.07 -0.17 2.16
N ILE A 107 3.10 -0.58 1.42
CA ILE A 107 3.68 0.14 0.29
C ILE A 107 3.38 -0.64 -0.98
N ASP A 108 2.53 -0.05 -1.82
CA ASP A 108 2.04 -0.58 -3.10
C ASP A 108 1.86 0.57 -4.12
N GLY A 109 2.77 1.54 -4.07
CA GLY A 109 2.74 2.74 -4.90
C GLY A 109 3.65 2.63 -6.12
N ASN A 110 4.34 3.72 -6.45
CA ASN A 110 5.28 3.76 -7.57
C ASN A 110 6.54 2.93 -7.29
N HIS A 111 6.90 2.05 -8.22
CA HIS A 111 8.00 1.09 -8.07
C HIS A 111 9.38 1.66 -8.46
N MET A 112 9.46 2.92 -8.83
CA MET A 112 10.74 3.58 -9.15
C MET A 112 11.59 3.74 -7.88
N PRO A 113 12.93 3.57 -7.97
CA PRO A 113 13.82 3.64 -6.80
C PRO A 113 13.68 4.94 -6.00
N GLU A 114 13.46 6.07 -6.67
CA GLU A 114 13.28 7.38 -6.04
C GLU A 114 12.02 7.40 -5.15
N ALA A 115 10.90 6.87 -5.66
CA ALA A 115 9.64 6.79 -4.92
C ALA A 115 9.76 5.83 -3.74
N LEU A 116 10.34 4.65 -3.94
CA LEU A 116 10.59 3.67 -2.87
C LEU A 116 11.45 4.25 -1.74
N ASN A 117 12.46 5.08 -2.07
CA ASN A 117 13.28 5.76 -1.05
C ASN A 117 12.50 6.80 -0.23
N GLU A 118 11.48 7.43 -0.82
CA GLU A 118 10.58 8.33 -0.08
C GLU A 118 9.57 7.54 0.77
N ASP A 119 8.91 6.55 0.17
CA ASP A 119 7.87 5.75 0.84
C ASP A 119 8.40 4.99 2.05
N VAL A 120 9.63 4.47 2.00
CA VAL A 120 10.25 3.74 3.11
C VAL A 120 10.48 4.60 4.36
N LYS A 121 10.49 5.92 4.24
CA LYS A 121 10.62 6.83 5.39
C LYS A 121 9.44 6.71 6.37
N TRP A 122 8.28 6.27 5.90
CA TRP A 122 7.12 5.97 6.74
C TRP A 122 7.39 4.88 7.79
N ILE A 123 8.38 4.01 7.56
CA ILE A 123 8.82 3.02 8.55
C ILE A 123 9.30 3.71 9.85
N GLY A 124 9.80 4.95 9.76
CA GLY A 124 10.19 5.74 10.93
C GLY A 124 9.05 5.88 11.94
N PHE A 125 7.82 6.00 11.47
CA PHE A 125 6.60 6.17 12.26
C PHE A 125 5.93 4.86 12.66
N VAL A 126 6.36 3.71 12.13
CA VAL A 126 5.83 2.41 12.57
C VAL A 126 6.33 2.10 13.97
N LYS A 127 5.44 1.76 14.89
CA LYS A 127 5.75 1.34 16.27
C LYS A 127 6.64 0.09 16.28
N LYS A 128 7.41 -0.10 17.34
CA LYS A 128 8.15 -1.36 17.56
C LYS A 128 7.17 -2.53 17.59
N GLY A 129 7.47 -3.60 16.85
CA GLY A 129 6.58 -4.75 16.66
C GLY A 129 5.47 -4.54 15.63
N GLY A 130 5.40 -3.35 15.02
CA GLY A 130 4.47 -3.04 13.95
C GLY A 130 4.83 -3.70 12.62
N ILE A 131 3.99 -3.51 11.62
CA ILE A 131 4.04 -4.20 10.34
C ILE A 131 4.59 -3.30 9.23
N ILE A 132 5.47 -3.87 8.42
CA ILE A 132 5.97 -3.26 7.18
C ILE A 132 5.65 -4.25 6.07
N ALA A 133 4.90 -3.82 5.05
CA ALA A 133 4.53 -4.68 3.94
C ALA A 133 4.80 -4.00 2.61
N PHE A 134 5.25 -4.79 1.64
CA PHE A 134 5.46 -4.36 0.25
C PHE A 134 4.71 -5.31 -0.69
N HIS A 135 4.07 -4.74 -1.70
CA HIS A 135 3.58 -5.50 -2.85
C HIS A 135 4.63 -5.51 -3.96
N ASP A 136 4.37 -6.26 -5.01
CA ASP A 136 5.23 -6.45 -6.20
C ASP A 136 6.64 -6.99 -5.94
N TYR A 137 6.91 -7.52 -4.74
CA TYR A 137 8.10 -8.30 -4.47
C TYR A 137 8.14 -9.57 -5.33
N ASN A 138 9.27 -9.88 -5.96
CA ASN A 138 9.46 -10.93 -6.97
C ASN A 138 8.71 -10.70 -8.31
N TYR A 139 8.06 -9.56 -8.49
CA TYR A 139 7.43 -9.18 -9.76
C TYR A 139 8.14 -7.97 -10.37
N LYS A 140 8.38 -6.92 -9.60
CA LYS A 140 9.15 -5.74 -10.03
C LYS A 140 10.58 -5.85 -9.50
N PRO A 141 11.61 -5.94 -10.37
CA PRO A 141 13.01 -6.05 -9.93
C PRO A 141 13.46 -4.90 -9.01
N SER A 142 12.98 -3.68 -9.25
CA SER A 142 13.27 -2.52 -8.41
C SER A 142 12.81 -2.71 -6.97
N VAL A 143 11.57 -3.20 -6.77
CA VAL A 143 11.02 -3.50 -5.44
C VAL A 143 11.79 -4.64 -4.78
N THR A 144 12.07 -5.73 -5.53
CA THR A 144 12.81 -6.89 -5.02
C THR A 144 14.18 -6.47 -4.52
N ASN A 145 14.97 -5.79 -5.35
CA ASN A 145 16.31 -5.33 -4.99
C ASN A 145 16.27 -4.38 -3.79
N PHE A 146 15.33 -3.43 -3.79
CA PHE A 146 15.17 -2.47 -2.70
C PHE A 146 14.87 -3.17 -1.37
N VAL A 147 13.92 -4.10 -1.36
CA VAL A 147 13.53 -4.86 -0.15
C VAL A 147 14.68 -5.73 0.33
N ASP A 148 15.38 -6.44 -0.56
CA ASP A 148 16.48 -7.31 -0.18
C ASP A 148 17.69 -6.53 0.37
N GLU A 149 17.97 -5.34 -0.17
CA GLU A 149 19.10 -4.50 0.28
C GLU A 149 18.78 -3.69 1.54
N LYS A 150 17.59 -3.13 1.67
CA LYS A 150 17.27 -2.11 2.68
C LYS A 150 16.41 -2.62 3.84
N ILE A 151 15.56 -3.63 3.59
CA ILE A 151 14.56 -4.10 4.55
C ILE A 151 14.99 -5.42 5.18
N ARG A 152 15.30 -6.43 4.37
CA ARG A 152 15.71 -7.77 4.83
C ARG A 152 16.82 -7.79 5.89
N PRO A 153 17.88 -6.97 5.81
CA PRO A 153 18.94 -6.98 6.83
C PRO A 153 18.51 -6.43 8.19
N LYS A 154 17.37 -5.73 8.27
CA LYS A 154 16.97 -4.95 9.46
C LYS A 154 15.76 -5.53 10.18
N TYR A 155 14.88 -6.23 9.47
CA TYR A 155 13.58 -6.64 9.99
C TYR A 155 13.33 -8.13 9.77
N GLN A 156 12.45 -8.71 10.58
CA GLN A 156 12.08 -10.12 10.50
C GLN A 156 10.94 -10.32 9.50
N GLU A 157 11.16 -11.13 8.47
CA GLU A 157 10.08 -11.60 7.57
C GLU A 157 9.11 -12.47 8.38
N ILE A 158 7.80 -12.16 8.28
CA ILE A 158 6.73 -12.87 8.99
C ILE A 158 5.65 -13.45 8.08
N GLY A 159 5.70 -13.12 6.79
CA GLY A 159 4.74 -13.64 5.83
C GLY A 159 5.09 -13.30 4.39
N ARG A 160 4.69 -14.20 3.49
CA ARG A 160 4.82 -14.02 2.04
C ARG A 160 3.70 -14.77 1.33
N GLU A 161 3.10 -14.13 0.34
CA GLU A 161 2.12 -14.74 -0.56
C GLU A 161 2.25 -14.06 -1.93
N ARG A 162 2.51 -14.82 -2.97
CA ARG A 162 2.69 -14.35 -4.36
C ARG A 162 3.68 -13.18 -4.42
N PHE A 163 3.19 -11.96 -4.59
CA PHE A 163 3.99 -10.73 -4.70
C PHE A 163 3.99 -9.87 -3.41
N LEU A 164 3.22 -10.28 -2.42
CA LEU A 164 3.21 -9.63 -1.11
C LEU A 164 4.31 -10.21 -0.22
N ILE A 165 5.06 -9.32 0.45
CA ILE A 165 6.00 -9.68 1.52
C ILE A 165 5.76 -8.81 2.74
N VAL A 166 5.80 -9.42 3.93
CA VAL A 166 5.45 -8.76 5.19
C VAL A 166 6.57 -8.95 6.22
N TRP A 167 6.93 -7.87 6.89
CA TRP A 167 7.99 -7.79 7.88
C TRP A 167 7.48 -7.26 9.22
N ARG A 168 8.18 -7.59 10.30
CA ARG A 168 7.98 -7.03 11.63
C ARG A 168 9.13 -6.10 11.99
N LYS A 169 8.78 -4.84 12.39
CA LYS A 169 9.74 -3.85 12.88
C LYS A 169 10.24 -4.15 14.28
#